data_8853daac4bfb76ae3f90209b57a8fe5e
#
_entry.id   8853daac4bfb76ae3f90209b57a8fe5e
#
_cell.length_a   1.000
_cell.length_b   1.000
_cell.length_c   1.000
_cell.angle_alpha   90.00
_cell.angle_beta   90.00
_cell.angle_gamma   90.00
#
_symmetry.space_group_name_H-M   'P 1'
#
loop_
_entity.id
_entity.type
_entity.pdbx_description
1 polymer ?
#
loop_
_entity_poly.entity_id
_entity_poly.type
_entity_poly.pdbx_seq_one_letter_code
_entity_poly.pdbx_strand_id
1 'polypeptide(L)'
;MRYIGSNDREIAMRLARYGLALGLAALAALPMPAAAAFPSQPIRLIVPFPPGGTTDIVMRAFADIASKRLAVAIVIENRPGAAGTLGPASLLNAKPDGYTLSQMPMSVFRQPFLAKVNYHPRTDFSYVIQLTGYAFGVVVRGDARWADWAGFLADSKARPGKVSYATPGIGSTLHVTMEQLALQQGISWLHVPYKGLSETTNALLAGEVDSVADSTGWAPYVRTGQFRLLVTWGAARIKQFPAVPTLAELGYGIVSNSPYGIAGPKGLDPAVVKRLHDAFKDALFDPAFKTVMQRYDQEPAYLDSADYTASVERTLVEQKALLTRLGLAPPQPQ
;
A
#
# COMPACT_ATOMS: atom_id res chain seq x y z
N MET A 1 -87.08 -17.86 27.87
CA MET A 1 -86.04 -16.83 27.68
C MET A 1 -85.03 -16.90 28.75
N ARG A 2 -83.80 -17.44 28.49
CA ARG A 2 -82.77 -17.52 29.49
C ARG A 2 -81.86 -16.29 29.37
N TYR A 3 -81.78 -15.50 30.43
CA TYR A 3 -80.85 -14.41 30.59
C TYR A 3 -79.41 -14.97 30.60
N ILE A 4 -78.66 -14.66 29.60
CA ILE A 4 -77.19 -14.92 29.60
C ILE A 4 -76.57 -13.80 30.44
N GLY A 5 -76.03 -14.11 31.60
CA GLY A 5 -75.58 -13.17 32.62
C GLY A 5 -74.37 -12.34 32.15
N SER A 6 -74.30 -11.14 32.67
CA SER A 6 -73.25 -10.15 32.44
C SER A 6 -71.85 -10.66 32.79
N ASN A 7 -71.73 -11.70 33.60
CA ASN A 7 -70.45 -12.30 34.07
C ASN A 7 -69.66 -13.03 32.96
N ASP A 8 -70.36 -13.65 31.99
CA ASP A 8 -69.69 -14.40 30.92
C ASP A 8 -68.98 -13.50 29.92
N ARG A 9 -69.49 -12.29 29.73
CA ARG A 9 -68.83 -11.28 28.87
C ARG A 9 -67.59 -10.69 29.51
N GLU A 10 -67.58 -10.46 30.81
CA GLU A 10 -66.39 -9.98 31.55
C GLU A 10 -65.25 -11.02 31.57
N ILE A 11 -65.62 -12.30 31.75
CA ILE A 11 -64.65 -13.40 31.74
C ILE A 11 -64.04 -13.54 30.34
N ALA A 12 -64.85 -13.45 29.27
CA ALA A 12 -64.36 -13.51 27.88
C ALA A 12 -63.44 -12.32 27.53
N MET A 13 -63.75 -11.11 28.00
CA MET A 13 -62.89 -9.95 27.81
C MET A 13 -61.57 -10.00 28.59
N ARG A 14 -61.55 -10.58 29.78
CA ARG A 14 -60.33 -10.79 30.59
C ARG A 14 -59.46 -11.85 29.94
N LEU A 15 -60.01 -12.96 29.48
CA LEU A 15 -59.25 -14.01 28.75
C LEU A 15 -58.68 -13.49 27.41
N ALA A 16 -59.42 -12.65 26.66
CA ALA A 16 -58.92 -12.04 25.45
C ALA A 16 -57.74 -11.05 25.70
N ARG A 17 -57.82 -10.30 26.83
CA ARG A 17 -56.75 -9.39 27.24
C ARG A 17 -55.48 -10.15 27.65
N TYR A 18 -55.62 -11.25 28.40
CA TYR A 18 -54.47 -12.07 28.76
C TYR A 18 -53.89 -12.82 27.55
N GLY A 19 -54.72 -13.33 26.65
CA GLY A 19 -54.23 -13.93 25.40
C GLY A 19 -53.45 -12.96 24.51
N LEU A 20 -53.92 -11.68 24.41
CA LEU A 20 -53.22 -10.64 23.66
C LEU A 20 -51.91 -10.25 24.32
N ALA A 21 -51.87 -10.15 25.66
CA ALA A 21 -50.65 -9.84 26.42
C ALA A 21 -49.58 -10.93 26.32
N LEU A 22 -49.99 -12.21 26.35
CA LEU A 22 -49.08 -13.37 26.16
C LEU A 22 -48.57 -13.44 24.72
N GLY A 23 -49.39 -13.11 23.71
CA GLY A 23 -48.98 -13.05 22.31
C GLY A 23 -47.94 -11.96 22.02
N LEU A 24 -48.12 -10.75 22.61
CA LEU A 24 -47.11 -9.69 22.53
C LEU A 24 -45.81 -10.03 23.25
N ALA A 25 -45.87 -10.70 24.39
CA ALA A 25 -44.65 -11.10 25.13
C ALA A 25 -43.88 -12.20 24.38
N ALA A 26 -44.54 -13.10 23.67
CA ALA A 26 -43.90 -14.12 22.84
C ALA A 26 -43.24 -13.57 21.60
N LEU A 27 -43.75 -12.46 21.01
CA LEU A 27 -43.14 -11.79 19.87
C LEU A 27 -41.85 -11.02 20.24
N ALA A 28 -41.74 -10.55 21.51
CA ALA A 28 -40.57 -9.87 22.03
C ALA A 28 -39.40 -10.82 22.37
N ALA A 29 -39.64 -12.13 22.41
CA ALA A 29 -38.65 -13.16 22.72
C ALA A 29 -37.98 -13.78 21.47
N LEU A 30 -38.25 -13.25 20.23
CA LEU A 30 -37.49 -13.70 19.06
C LEU A 30 -36.03 -13.30 19.24
N PRO A 31 -35.07 -14.24 19.19
CA PRO A 31 -33.68 -13.90 19.27
C PRO A 31 -33.37 -12.98 18.08
N MET A 32 -33.03 -11.73 18.36
CA MET A 32 -32.41 -10.87 17.33
C MET A 32 -31.22 -11.63 16.77
N PRO A 33 -31.10 -11.78 15.44
CA PRO A 33 -29.91 -12.38 14.87
C PRO A 33 -28.71 -11.62 15.41
N ALA A 34 -27.88 -12.29 16.21
CA ALA A 34 -26.62 -11.72 16.65
C ALA A 34 -25.88 -11.30 15.38
N ALA A 35 -25.57 -10.02 15.23
CA ALA A 35 -24.77 -9.54 14.10
C ALA A 35 -23.52 -10.43 14.04
N ALA A 36 -23.34 -11.13 12.91
CA ALA A 36 -22.23 -12.06 12.75
C ALA A 36 -20.94 -11.32 13.09
N ALA A 37 -20.15 -11.86 14.01
CA ALA A 37 -18.92 -11.23 14.46
C ALA A 37 -18.00 -10.99 13.26
N PHE A 38 -17.49 -9.77 13.12
CA PHE A 38 -16.51 -9.44 12.05
C PHE A 38 -15.18 -10.16 12.29
N PRO A 39 -14.55 -10.73 11.26
CA PRO A 39 -15.06 -10.95 9.90
C PRO A 39 -15.82 -12.29 9.77
N SER A 40 -16.88 -12.34 8.93
CA SER A 40 -17.67 -13.53 8.66
C SER A 40 -17.63 -13.99 7.19
N GLN A 41 -16.91 -13.24 6.33
CA GLN A 41 -16.75 -13.52 4.90
C GLN A 41 -15.36 -13.09 4.42
N PRO A 42 -14.93 -13.49 3.21
CA PRO A 42 -13.61 -13.10 2.68
C PRO A 42 -13.42 -11.58 2.62
N ILE A 43 -12.19 -11.13 2.93
CA ILE A 43 -11.75 -9.75 2.85
C ILE A 43 -10.99 -9.57 1.53
N ARG A 44 -11.34 -8.54 0.76
CA ARG A 44 -10.62 -8.14 -0.43
C ARG A 44 -9.52 -7.15 -0.08
N LEU A 45 -8.27 -7.50 -0.39
CA LEU A 45 -7.11 -6.62 -0.23
C LEU A 45 -6.57 -6.20 -1.60
N ILE A 46 -6.75 -4.92 -1.92
CA ILE A 46 -6.30 -4.34 -3.18
C ILE A 46 -4.79 -4.09 -3.10
N VAL A 47 -4.05 -4.64 -4.06
CA VAL A 47 -2.63 -4.38 -4.29
C VAL A 47 -2.51 -3.49 -5.52
N PRO A 48 -1.98 -2.25 -5.39
CA PRO A 48 -2.02 -1.25 -6.46
C PRO A 48 -0.87 -1.39 -7.48
N PHE A 49 -0.34 -2.60 -7.64
CA PHE A 49 0.73 -2.93 -8.58
C PHE A 49 0.42 -4.23 -9.34
N PRO A 50 1.06 -4.46 -10.51
CA PRO A 50 0.85 -5.67 -11.30
C PRO A 50 1.18 -6.95 -10.53
N PRO A 51 0.53 -8.08 -10.87
CA PRO A 51 0.88 -9.38 -10.30
C PRO A 51 2.32 -9.78 -10.64
N GLY A 52 2.94 -10.56 -9.76
CA GLY A 52 4.32 -11.04 -9.89
C GLY A 52 5.42 -10.03 -9.54
N GLY A 53 5.08 -8.76 -9.26
CA GLY A 53 6.03 -7.78 -8.71
C GLY A 53 6.29 -8.00 -7.21
N THR A 54 7.32 -7.34 -6.67
CA THR A 54 7.72 -7.45 -5.25
C THR A 54 6.54 -7.23 -4.30
N THR A 55 5.74 -6.19 -4.53
CA THR A 55 4.59 -5.87 -3.68
C THR A 55 3.54 -6.99 -3.72
N ASP A 56 3.21 -7.50 -4.89
CA ASP A 56 2.22 -8.57 -5.04
C ASP A 56 2.65 -9.84 -4.29
N ILE A 57 3.90 -10.27 -4.47
CA ILE A 57 4.44 -11.48 -3.83
C ILE A 57 4.44 -11.33 -2.29
N VAL A 58 4.93 -10.20 -1.79
CA VAL A 58 4.98 -9.93 -0.34
C VAL A 58 3.58 -9.85 0.25
N MET A 59 2.64 -9.16 -0.42
CA MET A 59 1.28 -9.00 0.07
C MET A 59 0.46 -10.30 0.00
N ARG A 60 0.72 -11.21 -0.96
CA ARG A 60 0.11 -12.55 -0.98
C ARG A 60 0.58 -13.39 0.21
N ALA A 61 1.89 -13.41 0.47
CA ALA A 61 2.42 -14.11 1.64
C ALA A 61 1.88 -13.54 2.96
N PHE A 62 1.75 -12.21 3.06
CA PHE A 62 1.12 -11.55 4.20
C PHE A 62 -0.35 -11.95 4.35
N ALA A 63 -1.13 -11.92 3.25
CA ALA A 63 -2.54 -12.27 3.23
C ALA A 63 -2.79 -13.72 3.66
N ASP A 64 -1.95 -14.67 3.24
CA ASP A 64 -2.05 -16.08 3.62
C ASP A 64 -1.90 -16.27 5.15
N ILE A 65 -0.96 -15.55 5.76
CA ILE A 65 -0.73 -15.64 7.22
C ILE A 65 -1.85 -14.92 7.99
N ALA A 66 -2.21 -13.70 7.54
CA ALA A 66 -3.27 -12.91 8.18
C ALA A 66 -4.65 -13.60 8.06
N SER A 67 -4.92 -14.32 6.97
CA SER A 67 -6.14 -15.13 6.78
C SER A 67 -6.33 -16.15 7.90
N LYS A 68 -5.25 -16.80 8.34
CA LYS A 68 -5.29 -17.76 9.45
C LYS A 68 -5.64 -17.09 10.79
N ARG A 69 -5.17 -15.85 11.01
CA ARG A 69 -5.46 -15.07 12.23
C ARG A 69 -6.89 -14.55 12.26
N LEU A 70 -7.46 -14.26 11.09
CA LEU A 70 -8.84 -13.77 10.96
C LEU A 70 -9.87 -14.90 10.81
N ALA A 71 -9.41 -16.12 10.51
CA ALA A 71 -10.25 -17.28 10.18
C ALA A 71 -11.16 -17.06 8.94
N VAL A 72 -10.79 -16.13 8.06
CA VAL A 72 -11.42 -15.91 6.75
C VAL A 72 -10.35 -15.66 5.69
N ALA A 73 -10.66 -15.94 4.43
CA ALA A 73 -9.75 -15.70 3.34
C ALA A 73 -9.51 -14.19 3.13
N ILE A 74 -8.26 -13.79 2.88
CA ILE A 74 -7.92 -12.49 2.33
C ILE A 74 -7.56 -12.68 0.85
N VAL A 75 -8.39 -12.14 -0.03
CA VAL A 75 -8.26 -12.27 -1.49
C VAL A 75 -7.53 -11.06 -2.04
N ILE A 76 -6.38 -11.28 -2.68
CA ILE A 76 -5.62 -10.22 -3.35
C ILE A 76 -6.25 -9.87 -4.68
N GLU A 77 -6.51 -8.57 -4.89
CA GLU A 77 -6.93 -8.00 -6.16
C GLU A 77 -5.90 -6.97 -6.64
N ASN A 78 -5.27 -7.21 -7.79
CA ASN A 78 -4.31 -6.26 -8.35
C ASN A 78 -5.04 -5.16 -9.13
N ARG A 79 -4.81 -3.88 -8.75
CA ARG A 79 -5.33 -2.66 -9.44
C ARG A 79 -4.20 -1.68 -9.72
N PRO A 80 -3.33 -1.95 -10.70
CA PRO A 80 -2.20 -1.10 -11.02
C PRO A 80 -2.62 0.19 -11.74
N GLY A 81 -1.74 1.19 -11.71
CA GLY A 81 -1.86 2.44 -12.46
C GLY A 81 -1.72 3.70 -11.60
N ALA A 82 -1.44 4.83 -12.24
CA ALA A 82 -1.17 6.13 -11.62
C ALA A 82 -0.18 6.04 -10.45
N ALA A 83 0.97 5.41 -10.68
CA ALA A 83 1.99 5.14 -9.66
C ALA A 83 1.47 4.39 -8.41
N GLY A 84 0.44 3.55 -8.56
CA GLY A 84 -0.16 2.80 -7.47
C GLY A 84 -1.28 3.53 -6.73
N THR A 85 -1.85 4.60 -7.25
CA THR A 85 -2.93 5.32 -6.56
C THR A 85 -4.34 4.90 -6.97
N LEU A 86 -4.52 4.20 -8.11
CA LEU A 86 -5.84 3.76 -8.57
C LEU A 86 -6.48 2.74 -7.60
N GLY A 87 -5.68 1.84 -7.04
CA GLY A 87 -6.15 0.87 -6.04
C GLY A 87 -6.75 1.58 -4.82
N PRO A 88 -5.97 2.38 -4.07
CA PRO A 88 -6.46 3.17 -2.94
C PRO A 88 -7.63 4.08 -3.27
N ALA A 89 -7.62 4.78 -4.41
CA ALA A 89 -8.73 5.65 -4.82
C ALA A 89 -10.06 4.89 -4.98
N SER A 90 -10.01 3.59 -5.30
CA SER A 90 -11.22 2.78 -5.40
C SER A 90 -11.94 2.53 -4.06
N LEU A 91 -11.26 2.76 -2.92
CA LEU A 91 -11.86 2.69 -1.60
C LEU A 91 -12.96 3.74 -1.38
N LEU A 92 -12.94 4.87 -2.12
CA LEU A 92 -13.99 5.90 -2.02
C LEU A 92 -15.39 5.37 -2.31
N ASN A 93 -15.50 4.31 -3.11
CA ASN A 93 -16.76 3.67 -3.48
C ASN A 93 -17.01 2.36 -2.71
N ALA A 94 -16.17 2.02 -1.75
CA ALA A 94 -16.31 0.81 -0.93
C ALA A 94 -17.11 1.11 0.34
N LYS A 95 -17.84 0.10 0.85
CA LYS A 95 -18.52 0.20 2.14
C LYS A 95 -17.51 0.22 3.29
N PRO A 96 -17.73 1.00 4.35
CA PRO A 96 -16.83 1.04 5.51
C PRO A 96 -17.12 -0.12 6.48
N ASP A 97 -17.13 -1.35 5.98
CA ASP A 97 -17.46 -2.56 6.71
C ASP A 97 -16.27 -3.49 6.98
N GLY A 98 -15.05 -3.08 6.56
CA GLY A 98 -13.82 -3.82 6.75
C GLY A 98 -13.53 -4.91 5.71
N TYR A 99 -14.44 -5.18 4.76
CA TYR A 99 -14.25 -6.23 3.76
C TYR A 99 -13.57 -5.77 2.47
N THR A 100 -13.27 -4.48 2.34
CA THR A 100 -12.46 -3.95 1.23
C THR A 100 -11.37 -3.06 1.80
N LEU A 101 -10.12 -3.46 1.59
CA LEU A 101 -8.93 -2.78 2.05
C LEU A 101 -7.98 -2.55 0.87
N SER A 102 -7.03 -1.65 1.02
CA SER A 102 -5.97 -1.42 0.04
C SER A 102 -4.62 -1.21 0.71
N GLN A 103 -3.58 -1.73 0.07
CA GLN A 103 -2.22 -1.28 0.34
C GLN A 103 -2.09 0.19 -0.06
N MET A 104 -1.40 0.98 0.77
CA MET A 104 -1.23 2.43 0.66
C MET A 104 0.24 2.76 0.35
N PRO A 105 0.62 2.91 -0.93
CA PRO A 105 1.97 3.33 -1.28
C PRO A 105 2.18 4.83 -1.02
N MET A 106 3.43 5.26 -0.90
CA MET A 106 3.80 6.65 -0.64
C MET A 106 3.26 7.64 -1.69
N SER A 107 3.04 7.18 -2.92
CA SER A 107 2.45 7.98 -4.00
C SER A 107 1.04 8.50 -3.68
N VAL A 108 0.28 7.83 -2.83
CA VAL A 108 -1.05 8.31 -2.37
C VAL A 108 -0.93 9.68 -1.70
N PHE A 109 0.15 9.90 -0.96
CA PHE A 109 0.40 11.16 -0.24
C PHE A 109 1.05 12.24 -1.13
N ARG A 110 1.55 11.88 -2.31
CA ARG A 110 2.20 12.79 -3.27
C ARG A 110 1.29 13.27 -4.38
N GLN A 111 0.46 12.38 -4.91
CA GLN A 111 -0.37 12.68 -6.08
C GLN A 111 -1.26 13.93 -5.94
N PRO A 112 -1.84 14.25 -4.77
CA PRO A 112 -2.60 15.50 -4.59
C PRO A 112 -1.78 16.78 -4.88
N PHE A 113 -0.45 16.70 -4.82
CA PHE A 113 0.45 17.82 -5.14
C PHE A 113 1.01 17.78 -6.58
N LEU A 114 0.76 16.72 -7.32
CA LEU A 114 1.27 16.54 -8.70
C LEU A 114 0.17 16.66 -9.74
N ALA A 115 -1.05 16.25 -9.40
CA ALA A 115 -2.17 16.22 -10.32
C ALA A 115 -3.50 16.32 -9.56
N LYS A 116 -4.58 16.61 -10.30
CA LYS A 116 -5.94 16.54 -9.75
C LYS A 116 -6.29 15.09 -9.45
N VAL A 117 -6.58 14.79 -8.19
CA VAL A 117 -7.08 13.49 -7.71
C VAL A 117 -8.48 13.65 -7.11
N ASN A 118 -9.20 12.54 -6.97
CA ASN A 118 -10.55 12.52 -6.42
C ASN A 118 -10.61 12.10 -4.95
N TYR A 119 -9.46 12.03 -4.28
CA TYR A 119 -9.34 11.66 -2.86
C TYR A 119 -8.45 12.64 -2.10
N HIS A 120 -8.63 12.70 -0.79
CA HIS A 120 -7.75 13.38 0.14
C HIS A 120 -7.19 12.40 1.17
N PRO A 121 -5.85 12.22 1.26
CA PRO A 121 -5.25 11.18 2.10
C PRO A 121 -5.63 11.29 3.59
N ARG A 122 -5.82 12.49 4.11
CA ARG A 122 -6.15 12.75 5.52
C ARG A 122 -7.58 12.36 5.90
N THR A 123 -8.55 12.51 4.98
CA THR A 123 -9.97 12.49 5.33
C THR A 123 -10.76 11.33 4.75
N ASP A 124 -10.23 10.65 3.73
CA ASP A 124 -11.01 9.71 2.95
C ASP A 124 -10.67 8.25 3.22
N PHE A 125 -9.72 7.99 4.13
CA PHE A 125 -9.27 6.66 4.50
C PHE A 125 -9.27 6.45 6.01
N SER A 126 -9.51 5.22 6.43
CA SER A 126 -9.28 4.71 7.78
C SER A 126 -8.02 3.88 7.77
N TYR A 127 -6.93 4.39 8.36
CA TYR A 127 -5.63 3.72 8.40
C TYR A 127 -5.65 2.59 9.43
N VAL A 128 -5.25 1.37 9.04
CA VAL A 128 -5.29 0.20 9.90
C VAL A 128 -3.93 -0.10 10.51
N ILE A 129 -2.90 -0.17 9.67
CA ILE A 129 -1.54 -0.52 10.10
C ILE A 129 -0.53 -0.08 9.04
N GLN A 130 0.63 0.43 9.45
CA GLN A 130 1.81 0.49 8.59
C GLN A 130 2.64 -0.78 8.79
N LEU A 131 3.14 -1.36 7.71
CA LEU A 131 3.78 -2.67 7.73
C LEU A 131 5.30 -2.59 7.60
N THR A 132 5.77 -2.20 6.44
CA THR A 132 7.18 -2.28 6.04
C THR A 132 7.46 -1.24 4.96
N GLY A 133 8.70 -1.17 4.49
CA GLY A 133 9.13 -0.37 3.35
C GLY A 133 9.84 -1.21 2.31
N TYR A 134 10.39 -0.57 1.31
CA TYR A 134 11.13 -1.22 0.23
C TYR A 134 12.62 -0.94 0.35
N ALA A 135 13.43 -1.89 -0.09
CA ALA A 135 14.79 -1.61 -0.51
C ALA A 135 14.78 -1.30 -2.02
N PHE A 136 15.41 -0.22 -2.40
CA PHE A 136 15.45 0.27 -3.78
C PHE A 136 16.88 0.30 -4.32
N GLY A 137 17.00 0.26 -5.64
CA GLY A 137 18.26 0.43 -6.32
C GLY A 137 18.07 0.79 -7.78
N VAL A 138 19.17 1.18 -8.41
CA VAL A 138 19.24 1.40 -9.87
C VAL A 138 20.00 0.25 -10.50
N VAL A 139 19.36 -0.41 -11.45
CA VAL A 139 19.94 -1.49 -12.25
C VAL A 139 20.05 -1.10 -13.71
N VAL A 140 21.06 -1.65 -14.36
CA VAL A 140 21.26 -1.61 -15.81
C VAL A 140 21.38 -3.03 -16.34
N ARG A 141 21.35 -3.25 -17.65
CA ARG A 141 21.67 -4.56 -18.23
C ARG A 141 23.08 -5.00 -17.84
N GLY A 142 23.31 -6.30 -17.69
CA GLY A 142 24.61 -6.86 -17.33
C GLY A 142 25.71 -6.54 -18.34
N ASP A 143 25.35 -6.41 -19.63
CA ASP A 143 26.21 -6.04 -20.75
C ASP A 143 26.28 -4.50 -21.01
N ALA A 144 25.63 -3.68 -20.16
CA ALA A 144 25.67 -2.23 -20.30
C ALA A 144 27.09 -1.70 -20.13
N ARG A 145 27.40 -0.59 -20.82
CA ARG A 145 28.72 0.05 -20.82
C ARG A 145 29.15 0.61 -19.45
N TRP A 146 28.23 0.75 -18.51
CA TRP A 146 28.51 1.30 -17.18
C TRP A 146 28.87 0.18 -16.21
N ALA A 147 30.11 0.22 -15.72
CA ALA A 147 30.58 -0.75 -14.73
C ALA A 147 30.04 -0.47 -13.32
N ASP A 148 29.82 0.81 -13.00
CA ASP A 148 29.44 1.31 -11.69
C ASP A 148 28.59 2.59 -11.78
N TRP A 149 28.18 3.08 -10.61
CA TRP A 149 27.37 4.29 -10.48
C TRP A 149 28.09 5.56 -10.98
N ALA A 150 29.40 5.67 -10.74
CA ALA A 150 30.18 6.84 -11.16
C ALA A 150 30.21 6.96 -12.68
N GLY A 151 30.46 5.85 -13.39
CA GLY A 151 30.44 5.79 -14.85
C GLY A 151 29.06 6.11 -15.42
N PHE A 152 27.98 5.62 -14.78
CA PHE A 152 26.60 5.94 -15.18
C PHE A 152 26.30 7.44 -15.05
N LEU A 153 26.70 8.08 -13.95
CA LEU A 153 26.52 9.52 -13.74
C LEU A 153 27.36 10.36 -14.70
N ALA A 154 28.62 9.99 -14.94
CA ALA A 154 29.51 10.71 -15.85
C ALA A 154 28.94 10.73 -17.28
N ASP A 155 28.48 9.59 -17.76
CA ASP A 155 27.85 9.49 -19.10
C ASP A 155 26.51 10.25 -19.15
N SER A 156 25.71 10.22 -18.09
CA SER A 156 24.45 10.96 -17.99
C SER A 156 24.71 12.49 -18.05
N LYS A 157 25.77 12.98 -17.41
CA LYS A 157 26.19 14.39 -17.50
C LYS A 157 26.68 14.77 -18.90
N ALA A 158 27.42 13.89 -19.56
CA ALA A 158 27.95 14.11 -20.89
C ALA A 158 26.85 14.10 -21.99
N ARG A 159 25.72 13.44 -21.73
CA ARG A 159 24.63 13.24 -22.69
C ARG A 159 23.26 13.63 -22.11
N PRO A 160 23.02 14.95 -21.84
CA PRO A 160 21.76 15.40 -21.23
C PRO A 160 20.53 14.94 -22.01
N GLY A 161 19.54 14.37 -21.32
CA GLY A 161 18.28 13.89 -21.89
C GLY A 161 18.40 12.66 -22.79
N LYS A 162 19.58 11.99 -22.86
CA LYS A 162 19.79 10.81 -23.71
C LYS A 162 19.86 9.49 -22.94
N VAL A 163 20.15 9.54 -21.65
CA VAL A 163 20.14 8.36 -20.80
C VAL A 163 18.75 8.21 -20.19
N SER A 164 18.11 7.08 -20.46
CA SER A 164 16.76 6.81 -19.98
C SER A 164 16.75 6.00 -18.69
N TYR A 165 15.73 6.27 -17.86
CA TYR A 165 15.44 5.44 -16.70
C TYR A 165 13.94 5.14 -16.57
N ALA A 166 13.61 3.90 -16.24
CA ALA A 166 12.23 3.48 -16.02
C ALA A 166 11.89 3.43 -14.52
N THR A 167 10.64 3.71 -14.20
CA THR A 167 10.05 3.56 -12.86
C THR A 167 8.60 3.09 -12.95
N PRO A 168 7.97 2.66 -11.84
CA PRO A 168 6.53 2.32 -11.82
C PRO A 168 5.58 3.53 -11.87
N GLY A 169 6.06 4.69 -12.35
CA GLY A 169 5.20 5.83 -12.67
C GLY A 169 5.60 7.16 -12.02
N ILE A 170 5.01 8.23 -12.57
CA ILE A 170 5.23 9.61 -12.12
C ILE A 170 4.71 9.79 -10.68
N GLY A 171 5.55 10.37 -9.79
CA GLY A 171 5.23 10.55 -8.38
C GLY A 171 5.50 9.31 -7.50
N SER A 172 5.96 8.19 -8.09
CA SER A 172 6.51 7.09 -7.31
C SER A 172 7.74 7.54 -6.54
N THR A 173 8.09 6.84 -5.46
CA THR A 173 9.32 7.14 -4.71
C THR A 173 10.55 7.07 -5.60
N LEU A 174 10.56 6.15 -6.53
CA LEU A 174 11.64 5.92 -7.48
C LEU A 174 11.83 7.11 -8.42
N HIS A 175 10.75 7.62 -9.00
CA HIS A 175 10.78 8.84 -9.82
C HIS A 175 11.28 10.04 -9.00
N VAL A 176 10.68 10.31 -7.84
CA VAL A 176 11.03 11.48 -7.01
C VAL A 176 12.49 11.43 -6.53
N THR A 177 13.00 10.24 -6.19
CA THR A 177 14.41 10.09 -5.78
C THR A 177 15.38 10.30 -6.95
N MET A 178 15.05 9.79 -8.15
CA MET A 178 15.85 10.05 -9.35
C MET A 178 15.85 11.54 -9.72
N GLU A 179 14.73 12.24 -9.65
CA GLU A 179 14.65 13.68 -9.86
C GLU A 179 15.43 14.48 -8.79
N GLN A 180 15.42 14.01 -7.54
CA GLN A 180 16.25 14.63 -6.49
C GLN A 180 17.74 14.49 -6.79
N LEU A 181 18.19 13.32 -7.26
CA LEU A 181 19.55 13.08 -7.71
C LEU A 181 19.88 13.94 -8.94
N ALA A 182 18.97 14.01 -9.91
CA ALA A 182 19.13 14.82 -11.12
C ALA A 182 19.39 16.29 -10.77
N LEU A 183 18.56 16.85 -9.88
CA LEU A 183 18.71 18.23 -9.42
C LEU A 183 20.06 18.45 -8.69
N GLN A 184 20.42 17.54 -7.76
CA GLN A 184 21.68 17.67 -7.00
C GLN A 184 22.93 17.55 -7.88
N GLN A 185 22.88 16.73 -8.93
CA GLN A 185 24.02 16.42 -9.77
C GLN A 185 24.08 17.22 -11.08
N GLY A 186 23.07 18.05 -11.35
CA GLY A 186 22.96 18.78 -12.62
C GLY A 186 22.81 17.85 -13.82
N ILE A 187 22.01 16.77 -13.66
CA ILE A 187 21.76 15.75 -14.69
C ILE A 187 20.35 15.93 -15.26
N SER A 188 20.22 15.68 -16.56
CA SER A 188 18.92 15.52 -17.21
C SER A 188 18.81 14.11 -17.76
N TRP A 189 17.93 13.31 -17.17
CA TRP A 189 17.58 11.97 -17.64
C TRP A 189 16.28 11.98 -18.44
N LEU A 190 16.04 10.96 -19.26
CA LEU A 190 14.76 10.68 -19.89
C LEU A 190 13.98 9.71 -19.00
N HIS A 191 12.97 10.21 -18.30
CA HIS A 191 12.09 9.35 -17.50
C HIS A 191 11.06 8.62 -18.37
N VAL A 192 10.96 7.29 -18.20
CA VAL A 192 9.99 6.43 -18.88
C VAL A 192 9.11 5.75 -17.82
N PRO A 193 7.87 6.21 -17.62
CA PRO A 193 6.98 5.63 -16.61
C PRO A 193 6.29 4.35 -17.11
N TYR A 194 6.26 3.31 -16.26
CA TYR A 194 5.52 2.07 -16.44
C TYR A 194 4.51 1.87 -15.30
N LYS A 195 3.80 0.73 -15.24
CA LYS A 195 2.84 0.45 -14.18
C LYS A 195 3.43 -0.30 -12.97
N GLY A 196 4.62 -0.91 -13.14
CA GLY A 196 5.30 -1.62 -12.06
C GLY A 196 6.50 -2.45 -12.52
N LEU A 197 7.12 -3.15 -11.56
CA LEU A 197 8.37 -3.89 -11.73
C LEU A 197 8.36 -4.87 -12.91
N SER A 198 7.27 -5.60 -13.14
CA SER A 198 7.21 -6.60 -14.23
C SER A 198 7.41 -5.95 -15.59
N GLU A 199 6.82 -4.76 -15.82
CA GLU A 199 6.94 -4.03 -17.07
C GLU A 199 8.33 -3.38 -17.20
N THR A 200 8.85 -2.75 -16.12
CA THR A 200 10.19 -2.12 -16.12
C THR A 200 11.28 -3.16 -16.35
N THR A 201 11.15 -4.35 -15.75
CA THR A 201 12.08 -5.47 -15.97
C THR A 201 12.12 -5.90 -17.42
N ASN A 202 10.95 -6.08 -18.05
CA ASN A 202 10.86 -6.48 -19.45
C ASN A 202 11.45 -5.41 -20.37
N ALA A 203 11.15 -4.13 -20.12
CA ALA A 203 11.70 -3.02 -20.89
C ALA A 203 13.24 -2.96 -20.82
N LEU A 204 13.83 -3.21 -19.64
CA LEU A 204 15.28 -3.25 -19.48
C LEU A 204 15.90 -4.46 -20.20
N LEU A 205 15.30 -5.65 -20.09
CA LEU A 205 15.75 -6.85 -20.80
C LEU A 205 15.70 -6.66 -22.33
N ALA A 206 14.66 -6.01 -22.83
CA ALA A 206 14.49 -5.70 -24.25
C ALA A 206 15.42 -4.57 -24.73
N GLY A 207 16.07 -3.83 -23.83
CA GLY A 207 16.90 -2.67 -24.17
C GLY A 207 16.11 -1.42 -24.59
N GLU A 208 14.81 -1.35 -24.22
CA GLU A 208 13.95 -0.19 -24.49
C GLU A 208 14.33 1.01 -23.60
N VAL A 209 14.93 0.74 -22.44
CA VAL A 209 15.45 1.73 -21.49
C VAL A 209 16.88 1.37 -21.09
N ASP A 210 17.65 2.40 -20.72
CA ASP A 210 19.05 2.25 -20.30
C ASP A 210 19.18 1.72 -18.87
N SER A 211 18.26 2.10 -17.98
CA SER A 211 18.28 1.75 -16.55
C SER A 211 16.87 1.64 -15.98
N VAL A 212 16.78 0.98 -14.84
CA VAL A 212 15.56 0.86 -14.05
C VAL A 212 15.85 1.24 -12.60
N ALA A 213 15.05 2.15 -12.06
CA ALA A 213 14.97 2.39 -10.64
C ALA A 213 13.76 1.63 -10.09
N ASP A 214 13.97 0.60 -9.24
CA ASP A 214 12.88 -0.21 -8.69
C ASP A 214 13.29 -0.91 -7.39
N SER A 215 12.34 -1.66 -6.82
CA SER A 215 12.52 -2.49 -5.64
C SER A 215 13.26 -3.81 -5.95
N THR A 216 13.62 -4.56 -4.92
CA THR A 216 14.51 -5.73 -4.98
C THR A 216 14.04 -6.93 -5.83
N GLY A 217 12.90 -6.84 -6.51
CA GLY A 217 12.48 -7.84 -7.51
C GLY A 217 13.48 -8.00 -8.66
N TRP A 218 14.38 -7.05 -8.89
CA TRP A 218 15.50 -7.17 -9.83
C TRP A 218 16.61 -8.11 -9.33
N ALA A 219 16.62 -8.49 -8.04
CA ALA A 219 17.71 -9.27 -7.44
C ALA A 219 18.02 -10.61 -8.13
N PRO A 220 17.04 -11.42 -8.58
CA PRO A 220 17.32 -12.64 -9.34
C PRO A 220 18.13 -12.37 -10.62
N TYR A 221 17.82 -11.31 -11.33
CA TYR A 221 18.51 -10.90 -12.56
C TYR A 221 19.93 -10.41 -12.32
N VAL A 222 20.16 -9.75 -11.18
CA VAL A 222 21.52 -9.35 -10.76
C VAL A 222 22.36 -10.59 -10.43
N ARG A 223 21.79 -11.56 -9.69
CA ARG A 223 22.51 -12.82 -9.35
C ARG A 223 22.88 -13.65 -10.58
N THR A 224 22.05 -13.61 -11.63
CA THR A 224 22.35 -14.32 -12.90
C THR A 224 23.22 -13.51 -13.86
N GLY A 225 23.59 -12.28 -13.51
CA GLY A 225 24.38 -11.39 -14.37
C GLY A 225 23.61 -10.74 -15.53
N GLN A 226 22.30 -10.99 -15.64
CA GLN A 226 21.47 -10.32 -16.64
C GLN A 226 21.33 -8.82 -16.37
N PHE A 227 21.33 -8.42 -15.07
CA PHE A 227 21.39 -7.04 -14.64
C PHE A 227 22.65 -6.79 -13.80
N ARG A 228 23.04 -5.51 -13.71
CA ARG A 228 24.05 -5.00 -12.81
C ARG A 228 23.41 -3.95 -11.91
N LEU A 229 23.53 -4.13 -10.58
CA LEU A 229 23.09 -3.17 -9.59
C LEU A 229 24.17 -2.13 -9.39
N LEU A 230 23.86 -0.85 -9.63
CA LEU A 230 24.83 0.24 -9.57
C LEU A 230 24.86 0.93 -8.22
N VAL A 231 23.70 1.10 -7.57
CA VAL A 231 23.54 1.83 -6.30
C VAL A 231 22.24 1.42 -5.62
N THR A 232 22.21 1.53 -4.29
CA THR A 232 20.99 1.33 -3.47
C THR A 232 20.67 2.59 -2.65
N TRP A 233 19.45 2.65 -2.09
CA TRP A 233 18.93 3.87 -1.45
C TRP A 233 18.62 3.72 0.03
N GLY A 234 18.97 2.60 0.62
CA GLY A 234 18.82 2.35 2.06
C GLY A 234 19.81 3.14 2.92
N ALA A 235 19.57 3.20 4.22
CA ALA A 235 20.51 3.72 5.20
C ALA A 235 21.78 2.83 5.34
N ALA A 236 21.66 1.55 4.98
CA ALA A 236 22.74 0.58 4.93
C ALA A 236 22.69 -0.21 3.63
N ARG A 237 23.80 -0.85 3.28
CA ARG A 237 23.88 -1.72 2.10
C ARG A 237 22.91 -2.90 2.23
N ILE A 238 22.37 -3.33 1.09
CA ILE A 238 21.56 -4.54 0.99
C ILE A 238 22.44 -5.76 1.31
N LYS A 239 22.01 -6.58 2.27
CA LYS A 239 22.78 -7.75 2.77
C LYS A 239 23.16 -8.72 1.65
N GLN A 240 22.28 -8.92 0.66
CA GLN A 240 22.52 -9.79 -0.48
C GLN A 240 23.52 -9.22 -1.49
N PHE A 241 23.80 -7.90 -1.46
CA PHE A 241 24.67 -7.18 -2.39
C PHE A 241 25.63 -6.24 -1.64
N PRO A 242 26.50 -6.76 -0.73
CA PRO A 242 27.31 -5.94 0.17
C PRO A 242 28.39 -5.12 -0.55
N ALA A 243 28.71 -5.46 -1.80
CA ALA A 243 29.66 -4.69 -2.61
C ALA A 243 29.06 -3.41 -3.21
N VAL A 244 27.73 -3.30 -3.27
CA VAL A 244 27.04 -2.17 -3.91
C VAL A 244 26.84 -1.06 -2.88
N PRO A 245 27.32 0.18 -3.16
CA PRO A 245 27.19 1.30 -2.23
C PRO A 245 25.75 1.82 -2.15
N THR A 246 25.46 2.53 -1.06
CA THR A 246 24.25 3.32 -0.93
C THR A 246 24.46 4.75 -1.40
N LEU A 247 23.37 5.46 -1.73
CA LEU A 247 23.44 6.90 -2.03
C LEU A 247 23.98 7.72 -0.86
N ALA A 248 23.69 7.29 0.38
CA ALA A 248 24.19 7.94 1.59
C ALA A 248 25.73 7.79 1.71
N GLU A 249 26.27 6.58 1.48
CA GLU A 249 27.73 6.33 1.47
C GLU A 249 28.46 7.12 0.38
N LEU A 250 27.81 7.37 -0.74
CA LEU A 250 28.33 8.18 -1.84
C LEU A 250 28.22 9.71 -1.61
N GLY A 251 27.71 10.12 -0.44
CA GLY A 251 27.64 11.54 -0.04
C GLY A 251 26.44 12.32 -0.56
N TYR A 252 25.44 11.65 -1.17
CA TYR A 252 24.24 12.35 -1.66
C TYR A 252 23.26 12.75 -0.55
N GLY A 253 23.39 12.20 0.67
CA GLY A 253 22.49 12.49 1.78
C GLY A 253 21.05 12.01 1.55
N ILE A 254 20.85 11.07 0.63
CA ILE A 254 19.53 10.51 0.30
C ILE A 254 19.39 9.13 0.89
N VAL A 255 18.35 8.95 1.73
CA VAL A 255 17.86 7.66 2.19
C VAL A 255 16.39 7.57 1.86
N SER A 256 15.97 6.51 1.18
CA SER A 256 14.60 6.34 0.73
C SER A 256 14.18 4.87 0.79
N ASN A 257 13.23 4.55 1.67
CA ASN A 257 12.70 3.19 1.87
C ASN A 257 11.17 3.09 1.67
N SER A 258 10.50 4.21 1.42
CA SER A 258 9.07 4.28 1.06
C SER A 258 8.17 3.33 1.88
N PRO A 259 7.91 3.63 3.15
CA PRO A 259 7.04 2.79 3.97
C PRO A 259 5.63 2.72 3.38
N TYR A 260 4.98 1.57 3.58
CA TYR A 260 3.60 1.35 3.15
C TYR A 260 2.81 0.59 4.21
N GLY A 261 1.51 0.76 4.18
CA GLY A 261 0.59 0.11 5.09
C GLY A 261 -0.70 -0.31 4.41
N ILE A 262 -1.72 -0.55 5.22
CA ILE A 262 -3.07 -0.94 4.79
C ILE A 262 -4.07 0.06 5.36
N ALA A 263 -5.01 0.48 4.52
CA ALA A 263 -6.16 1.27 4.93
C ALA A 263 -7.45 0.72 4.31
N GLY A 264 -8.56 1.10 4.90
CA GLY A 264 -9.90 0.91 4.35
C GLY A 264 -10.56 2.25 3.99
N PRO A 265 -11.81 2.23 3.51
CA PRO A 265 -12.60 3.44 3.29
C PRO A 265 -12.81 4.20 4.59
N LYS A 266 -13.09 5.50 4.48
CA LYS A 266 -13.41 6.37 5.60
C LYS A 266 -14.56 5.80 6.44
N GLY A 267 -14.41 5.87 7.77
CA GLY A 267 -15.51 5.56 8.70
C GLY A 267 -15.61 4.07 9.07
N LEU A 268 -14.51 3.32 8.98
CA LEU A 268 -14.47 1.97 9.56
C LEU A 268 -14.78 2.04 11.07
N ASP A 269 -15.58 1.10 11.54
CA ASP A 269 -15.84 0.93 12.97
C ASP A 269 -14.50 0.68 13.73
N PRO A 270 -14.24 1.37 14.86
CA PRO A 270 -13.02 1.17 15.63
C PRO A 270 -12.77 -0.29 16.07
N ALA A 271 -13.81 -1.06 16.33
CA ALA A 271 -13.68 -2.48 16.67
C ALA A 271 -13.23 -3.31 15.47
N VAL A 272 -13.71 -2.96 14.26
CA VAL A 272 -13.26 -3.56 12.99
C VAL A 272 -11.79 -3.21 12.74
N VAL A 273 -11.41 -1.94 12.89
CA VAL A 273 -10.00 -1.50 12.74
C VAL A 273 -9.11 -2.26 13.71
N LYS A 274 -9.50 -2.35 14.99
CA LYS A 274 -8.74 -3.09 16.02
C LYS A 274 -8.58 -4.56 15.67
N ARG A 275 -9.65 -5.23 15.24
CA ARG A 275 -9.61 -6.65 14.87
C ARG A 275 -8.70 -6.91 13.67
N LEU A 276 -8.74 -6.05 12.65
CA LEU A 276 -7.84 -6.10 11.50
C LEU A 276 -6.40 -5.83 11.91
N HIS A 277 -6.17 -4.74 12.66
CA HIS A 277 -4.84 -4.35 13.14
C HIS A 277 -4.16 -5.48 13.91
N ASP A 278 -4.84 -6.08 14.89
CA ASP A 278 -4.25 -7.13 15.74
C ASP A 278 -3.84 -8.36 14.92
N ALA A 279 -4.70 -8.81 14.00
CA ALA A 279 -4.40 -9.92 13.12
C ALA A 279 -3.25 -9.61 12.13
N PHE A 280 -3.19 -8.38 11.63
CA PHE A 280 -2.16 -7.92 10.70
C PHE A 280 -0.81 -7.71 11.41
N LYS A 281 -0.83 -7.21 12.63
CA LYS A 281 0.37 -7.12 13.47
C LYS A 281 0.95 -8.50 13.76
N ASP A 282 0.12 -9.46 14.15
CA ASP A 282 0.55 -10.84 14.38
C ASP A 282 1.13 -11.46 13.10
N ALA A 283 0.53 -11.17 11.93
CA ALA A 283 1.05 -11.62 10.65
C ALA A 283 2.38 -10.93 10.27
N LEU A 284 2.54 -9.64 10.54
CA LEU A 284 3.76 -8.90 10.27
C LEU A 284 4.97 -9.47 11.01
N PHE A 285 4.76 -9.86 12.26
CA PHE A 285 5.83 -10.40 13.12
C PHE A 285 5.93 -11.93 13.10
N ASP A 286 5.12 -12.61 12.30
CA ASP A 286 5.21 -14.06 12.10
C ASP A 286 6.56 -14.45 11.46
N PRO A 287 7.27 -15.46 11.98
CA PRO A 287 8.58 -15.89 11.45
C PRO A 287 8.54 -16.24 9.95
N ALA A 288 7.44 -16.82 9.46
CA ALA A 288 7.31 -17.16 8.04
C ALA A 288 7.24 -15.89 7.18
N PHE A 289 6.52 -14.84 7.64
CA PHE A 289 6.48 -13.57 6.91
C PHE A 289 7.82 -12.83 6.97
N LYS A 290 8.51 -12.86 8.11
CA LYS A 290 9.86 -12.29 8.23
C LYS A 290 10.83 -12.91 7.22
N THR A 291 10.75 -14.23 7.01
CA THR A 291 11.55 -14.91 5.99
C THR A 291 11.24 -14.39 4.57
N VAL A 292 9.98 -14.13 4.26
CA VAL A 292 9.60 -13.53 2.96
C VAL A 292 10.13 -12.10 2.86
N MET A 293 9.94 -11.27 3.87
CA MET A 293 10.46 -9.89 3.87
C MET A 293 11.99 -9.86 3.67
N GLN A 294 12.74 -10.71 4.37
CA GLN A 294 14.19 -10.80 4.23
C GLN A 294 14.65 -11.18 2.81
N ARG A 295 13.87 -12.01 2.10
CA ARG A 295 14.16 -12.34 0.69
C ARG A 295 14.10 -11.12 -0.23
N TYR A 296 13.30 -10.11 0.14
CA TYR A 296 13.15 -8.85 -0.59
C TYR A 296 13.82 -7.66 0.12
N ASP A 297 14.72 -7.93 1.09
CA ASP A 297 15.43 -6.92 1.89
C ASP A 297 14.49 -5.86 2.50
N GLN A 298 13.31 -6.31 2.92
CA GLN A 298 12.34 -5.48 3.64
C GLN A 298 12.45 -5.73 5.14
N GLU A 299 12.37 -4.66 5.91
CA GLU A 299 12.36 -4.71 7.37
C GLU A 299 11.02 -4.12 7.88
N PRO A 300 10.51 -4.59 9.02
CA PRO A 300 9.31 -4.00 9.61
C PRO A 300 9.48 -2.49 9.86
N ALA A 301 8.50 -1.71 9.38
CA ALA A 301 8.37 -0.28 9.65
C ALA A 301 7.00 -0.04 10.31
N TYR A 302 6.76 -0.78 11.38
CA TYR A 302 5.47 -0.88 12.04
C TYR A 302 5.02 0.45 12.67
N LEU A 303 3.78 0.84 12.35
CA LEU A 303 2.99 1.80 13.13
C LEU A 303 1.60 1.20 13.35
N ASP A 304 1.05 1.40 14.52
CA ASP A 304 -0.36 1.06 14.76
C ASP A 304 -1.31 2.04 14.04
N SER A 305 -2.61 1.83 14.16
CA SER A 305 -3.62 2.64 13.48
C SER A 305 -3.56 4.12 13.87
N ALA A 306 -3.33 4.42 15.14
CA ALA A 306 -3.27 5.79 15.66
C ALA A 306 -2.00 6.50 15.17
N ASP A 307 -0.85 5.86 15.32
CA ASP A 307 0.44 6.39 14.89
C ASP A 307 0.51 6.53 13.37
N TYR A 308 -0.04 5.56 12.62
CA TYR A 308 -0.10 5.64 11.16
C TYR A 308 -0.97 6.83 10.72
N THR A 309 -2.14 7.00 11.33
CA THR A 309 -3.02 8.15 11.06
C THR A 309 -2.31 9.47 11.39
N ALA A 310 -1.64 9.58 12.53
CA ALA A 310 -0.89 10.75 12.93
C ALA A 310 0.30 11.05 11.99
N SER A 311 0.92 10.00 11.42
CA SER A 311 2.04 10.16 10.48
C SER A 311 1.63 10.77 9.14
N VAL A 312 0.35 10.63 8.75
CA VAL A 312 -0.15 11.13 7.45
C VAL A 312 0.05 12.64 7.30
N GLU A 313 -0.26 13.42 8.33
CA GLU A 313 -0.10 14.88 8.29
C GLU A 313 1.36 15.27 8.05
N ARG A 314 2.27 14.70 8.84
CA ARG A 314 3.71 14.93 8.69
C ARG A 314 4.19 14.54 7.29
N THR A 315 3.74 13.37 6.81
CA THR A 315 4.06 12.89 5.45
C THR A 315 3.59 13.86 4.37
N LEU A 316 2.37 14.39 4.47
CA LEU A 316 1.84 15.36 3.50
C LEU A 316 2.69 16.64 3.47
N VAL A 317 3.06 17.19 4.63
CA VAL A 317 3.91 18.39 4.74
C VAL A 317 5.29 18.14 4.12
N GLU A 318 5.93 17.03 4.47
CA GLU A 318 7.25 16.65 3.96
C GLU A 318 7.23 16.44 2.44
N GLN A 319 6.23 15.72 1.93
CA GLN A 319 6.12 15.43 0.49
C GLN A 319 5.82 16.71 -0.32
N LYS A 320 4.94 17.59 0.17
CA LYS A 320 4.70 18.89 -0.46
C LYS A 320 6.00 19.69 -0.57
N ALA A 321 6.73 19.83 0.52
CA ALA A 321 8.00 20.58 0.55
C ALA A 321 9.03 19.97 -0.40
N LEU A 322 9.15 18.64 -0.44
CA LEU A 322 10.06 17.94 -1.35
C LEU A 322 9.69 18.19 -2.82
N LEU A 323 8.43 18.01 -3.19
CA LEU A 323 7.97 18.17 -4.57
C LEU A 323 8.07 19.62 -5.06
N THR A 324 7.82 20.60 -4.17
CA THR A 324 8.02 22.03 -4.47
C THR A 324 9.50 22.33 -4.75
N ARG A 325 10.42 21.83 -3.90
CA ARG A 325 11.85 22.01 -4.08
C ARG A 325 12.37 21.41 -5.40
N LEU A 326 11.77 20.29 -5.83
CA LEU A 326 12.11 19.61 -7.09
C LEU A 326 11.47 20.26 -8.33
N GLY A 327 10.61 21.27 -8.16
CA GLY A 327 9.86 21.85 -9.27
C GLY A 327 8.84 20.90 -9.91
N LEU A 328 8.48 19.82 -9.21
CA LEU A 328 7.50 18.83 -9.69
C LEU A 328 6.06 19.21 -9.33
N ALA A 329 5.87 20.00 -8.29
CA ALA A 329 4.53 20.52 -7.94
C ALA A 329 4.13 21.59 -8.97
N PRO A 330 2.90 21.53 -9.56
CA PRO A 330 2.41 22.59 -10.42
C PRO A 330 2.38 23.92 -9.63
N PRO A 331 2.56 25.06 -10.31
CA PRO A 331 2.37 26.36 -9.68
C PRO A 331 1.01 26.41 -9.02
N GLN A 332 0.96 26.79 -7.73
CA GLN A 332 -0.33 27.01 -7.05
C GLN A 332 -1.02 28.19 -7.74
N PRO A 333 -2.32 28.09 -8.10
CA PRO A 333 -3.05 29.27 -8.50
C PRO A 333 -3.01 30.29 -7.35
N GLN A 334 -2.57 31.51 -7.69
CA GLN A 334 -2.57 32.66 -6.77
C GLN A 334 -3.99 33.05 -6.38
#